data_7accae0492a709af868de1405acb8296
#
_entry.id   7accae0492a709af868de1405acb8296
#
_cell.length_a   1.000
_cell.length_b   1.000
_cell.length_c   1.000
_cell.angle_alpha   90.00
_cell.angle_beta   90.00
_cell.angle_gamma   90.00
#
_symmetry.space_group_name_H-M   'P 1'
#
loop_
_entity.id
_entity.type
_entity.pdbx_description
1 polymer ?
#
loop_
_entity_poly.entity_id
_entity_poly.type
_entity_poly.pdbx_seq_one_letter_code
_entity_poly.pdbx_strand_id
1 'polypeptide(L)'
;MLEGIRSKYILSLIFQNLKQKTKLKILKNNKKLKKKLNIKLKDFEQYQKLKELNQKLNLNIEDTNIKKINLSRKCIGNQEFQYLGQVEFGNLEALNLNQNNLTNINALEKIKPEKLEVLNFHDNYILNIDIFEKIYLNELKELDLSYNKITDIDVFSSANFGKLEKLLLGSNFISDINMLEKAHLNELKELDLSENKISDIKVFINAKFSKLKKLYLLGNQIDENDMENILVIIKLKSKINNLYI
;
A
#
# COMPACT_ATOMS: atom_id res chain seq x y z
N MET A 1 -37.67 -4.37 20.69
CA MET A 1 -38.14 -4.25 19.29
C MET A 1 -37.59 -5.33 18.37
N LEU A 2 -36.26 -5.53 18.26
CA LEU A 2 -35.68 -6.56 17.38
C LEU A 2 -36.00 -8.01 17.76
N GLU A 3 -36.30 -8.29 19.03
CA GLU A 3 -36.64 -9.64 19.49
C GLU A 3 -37.96 -10.18 18.94
N GLY A 4 -38.90 -9.27 18.61
CA GLY A 4 -40.21 -9.63 18.03
C GLY A 4 -40.14 -10.06 16.56
N ILE A 5 -39.01 -9.82 15.86
CA ILE A 5 -38.89 -10.20 14.47
C ILE A 5 -38.64 -11.69 14.35
N ARG A 6 -39.62 -12.42 13.83
CA ARG A 6 -39.54 -13.90 13.65
C ARG A 6 -38.64 -14.33 12.52
N SER A 7 -38.57 -13.53 11.45
CA SER A 7 -37.73 -13.85 10.26
C SER A 7 -36.25 -13.62 10.55
N LYS A 8 -35.47 -14.71 10.48
CA LYS A 8 -33.99 -14.67 10.57
C LYS A 8 -33.38 -13.82 9.45
N TYR A 9 -33.98 -13.86 8.25
CA TYR A 9 -33.54 -13.10 7.09
C TYR A 9 -33.69 -11.59 7.30
N ILE A 10 -34.87 -11.14 7.75
CA ILE A 10 -35.13 -9.71 8.02
C ILE A 10 -34.22 -9.20 9.14
N LEU A 11 -34.02 -9.98 10.19
CA LEU A 11 -33.10 -9.64 11.28
C LEU A 11 -31.65 -9.50 10.77
N SER A 12 -31.21 -10.42 9.91
CA SER A 12 -29.89 -10.38 9.31
C SER A 12 -29.70 -9.13 8.45
N LEU A 13 -30.71 -8.80 7.62
CA LEU A 13 -30.69 -7.63 6.75
C LEU A 13 -30.64 -6.30 7.55
N ILE A 14 -31.46 -6.19 8.58
CA ILE A 14 -31.45 -5.03 9.49
C ILE A 14 -30.08 -4.93 10.17
N PHE A 15 -29.57 -6.07 10.66
CA PHE A 15 -28.32 -6.11 11.37
C PHE A 15 -27.12 -5.77 10.48
N GLN A 16 -27.12 -6.21 9.22
CA GLN A 16 -26.08 -5.86 8.25
C GLN A 16 -26.00 -4.35 7.99
N ASN A 17 -27.14 -3.65 8.00
CA ASN A 17 -27.22 -2.20 7.77
C ASN A 17 -26.97 -1.33 9.02
N LEU A 18 -26.80 -1.92 10.20
CA LEU A 18 -26.47 -1.17 11.41
C LEU A 18 -24.95 -0.90 11.46
N LYS A 19 -24.57 0.27 11.97
CA LYS A 19 -23.17 0.59 12.31
C LYS A 19 -22.64 -0.44 13.33
N GLN A 20 -21.37 -0.80 13.21
CA GLN A 20 -20.76 -1.88 14.01
C GLN A 20 -20.90 -1.65 15.53
N LYS A 21 -20.72 -0.39 15.98
CA LYS A 21 -20.91 0.00 17.38
C LYS A 21 -22.33 -0.33 17.89
N THR A 22 -23.34 -0.09 17.06
CA THR A 22 -24.76 -0.38 17.38
C THR A 22 -25.02 -1.89 17.40
N LYS A 23 -24.45 -2.63 16.42
CA LYS A 23 -24.50 -4.10 16.38
C LYS A 23 -24.05 -4.69 17.70
N LEU A 24 -22.91 -4.26 18.19
CA LEU A 24 -22.30 -4.82 19.40
C LEU A 24 -22.98 -4.40 20.68
N LYS A 25 -23.46 -3.16 20.77
CA LYS A 25 -24.29 -2.73 21.92
C LYS A 25 -25.55 -3.59 22.06
N ILE A 26 -26.19 -3.91 20.94
CA ILE A 26 -27.37 -4.78 20.90
C ILE A 26 -26.98 -6.20 21.31
N LEU A 27 -25.87 -6.73 20.82
CA LEU A 27 -25.44 -8.10 21.12
C LEU A 27 -24.90 -8.30 22.52
N LYS A 28 -24.20 -7.32 23.07
CA LYS A 28 -23.70 -7.39 24.46
C LYS A 28 -24.82 -7.63 25.45
N ASN A 29 -26.00 -7.09 25.16
CA ASN A 29 -27.17 -7.11 26.07
C ASN A 29 -28.20 -8.18 25.71
N ASN A 30 -27.99 -8.97 24.62
CA ASN A 30 -29.01 -9.93 24.18
C ASN A 30 -28.43 -11.25 23.65
N LYS A 31 -28.30 -12.23 24.57
CA LYS A 31 -27.78 -13.57 24.25
C LYS A 31 -28.63 -14.33 23.22
N LYS A 32 -29.97 -14.15 23.23
CA LYS A 32 -30.88 -14.81 22.27
C LYS A 32 -30.68 -14.29 20.87
N LEU A 33 -30.50 -12.96 20.71
CA LEU A 33 -30.27 -12.33 19.44
C LEU A 33 -28.90 -12.73 18.85
N LYS A 34 -27.87 -12.82 19.70
CA LYS A 34 -26.53 -13.30 19.30
C LYS A 34 -26.59 -14.70 18.69
N LYS A 35 -27.30 -15.64 19.36
CA LYS A 35 -27.49 -17.01 18.85
C LYS A 35 -28.31 -17.02 17.55
N LYS A 36 -29.37 -16.22 17.47
CA LYS A 36 -30.25 -16.13 16.30
C LYS A 36 -29.56 -15.56 15.07
N LEU A 37 -28.62 -14.62 15.23
CA LEU A 37 -27.86 -13.97 14.16
C LEU A 37 -26.56 -14.71 13.81
N ASN A 38 -26.21 -15.77 14.53
CA ASN A 38 -24.98 -16.55 14.33
C ASN A 38 -23.70 -15.71 14.35
N ILE A 39 -23.64 -14.73 15.28
CA ILE A 39 -22.49 -13.84 15.39
C ILE A 39 -21.37 -14.52 16.13
N LYS A 40 -20.20 -14.55 15.49
CA LYS A 40 -19.02 -15.24 16.01
C LYS A 40 -18.29 -14.40 17.06
N LEU A 41 -17.58 -15.06 17.94
CA LEU A 41 -16.69 -14.43 18.92
C LEU A 41 -15.67 -13.51 18.22
N LYS A 42 -15.20 -13.93 17.05
CA LYS A 42 -14.26 -13.18 16.19
C LYS A 42 -14.74 -11.75 15.86
N ASP A 43 -16.04 -11.56 15.60
CA ASP A 43 -16.59 -10.23 15.28
C ASP A 43 -16.50 -9.28 16.47
N PHE A 44 -16.64 -9.82 17.69
CA PHE A 44 -16.49 -9.06 18.92
C PHE A 44 -15.03 -8.69 19.20
N GLU A 45 -14.11 -9.62 18.96
CA GLU A 45 -12.67 -9.39 19.10
C GLU A 45 -12.18 -8.32 18.11
N GLN A 46 -12.61 -8.38 16.85
CA GLN A 46 -12.27 -7.37 15.84
C GLN A 46 -12.77 -5.97 16.23
N TYR A 47 -13.94 -5.89 16.82
CA TYR A 47 -14.41 -4.60 17.32
C TYR A 47 -13.59 -4.05 18.50
N GLN A 48 -13.19 -4.89 19.43
CA GLN A 48 -12.33 -4.44 20.52
C GLN A 48 -10.98 -3.92 19.97
N LYS A 49 -10.41 -4.63 19.03
CA LYS A 49 -9.19 -4.21 18.32
C LYS A 49 -9.37 -2.88 17.57
N LEU A 50 -10.51 -2.71 16.88
CA LEU A 50 -10.82 -1.45 16.20
C LEU A 50 -11.00 -0.30 17.18
N LYS A 51 -11.65 -0.54 18.32
CA LYS A 51 -11.80 0.46 19.37
C LYS A 51 -10.44 0.87 19.96
N GLU A 52 -9.57 -0.10 20.19
CA GLU A 52 -8.22 0.13 20.67
C GLU A 52 -7.38 0.91 19.66
N LEU A 53 -7.44 0.52 18.38
CA LEU A 53 -6.81 1.25 17.27
C LEU A 53 -7.27 2.72 17.25
N ASN A 54 -8.58 2.96 17.31
CA ASN A 54 -9.14 4.31 17.32
C ASN A 54 -8.63 5.15 18.50
N GLN A 55 -8.51 4.54 19.69
CA GLN A 55 -7.95 5.22 20.86
C GLN A 55 -6.46 5.52 20.71
N LYS A 56 -5.67 4.55 20.21
CA LYS A 56 -4.22 4.69 20.05
C LYS A 56 -3.82 5.70 18.99
N LEU A 57 -4.55 5.73 17.88
CA LEU A 57 -4.22 6.58 16.73
C LEU A 57 -5.12 7.82 16.61
N ASN A 58 -5.94 8.08 17.61
CA ASN A 58 -6.94 9.17 17.58
C ASN A 58 -7.77 9.18 16.28
N LEU A 59 -8.36 8.02 15.97
CA LEU A 59 -9.17 7.80 14.78
C LEU A 59 -10.64 7.65 15.15
N ASN A 60 -11.49 7.77 14.14
CA ASN A 60 -12.93 7.54 14.27
C ASN A 60 -13.42 6.57 13.17
N ILE A 61 -12.77 5.41 13.07
CA ILE A 61 -13.19 4.34 12.16
C ILE A 61 -14.37 3.62 12.79
N GLU A 62 -15.52 3.67 12.13
CA GLU A 62 -16.76 3.07 12.66
C GLU A 62 -16.90 1.58 12.32
N ASP A 63 -16.28 1.14 11.22
CA ASP A 63 -16.44 -0.22 10.67
C ASP A 63 -15.12 -0.72 10.06
N THR A 64 -14.86 -2.01 10.18
CA THR A 64 -13.71 -2.69 9.55
C THR A 64 -13.90 -2.90 8.03
N ASN A 65 -15.07 -2.61 7.52
CA ASN A 65 -15.42 -2.73 6.10
C ASN A 65 -15.06 -1.48 5.28
N ILE A 66 -14.25 -0.63 5.85
CA ILE A 66 -13.77 0.61 5.23
C ILE A 66 -12.85 0.29 4.04
N LYS A 67 -13.00 1.09 2.98
CA LYS A 67 -12.19 0.95 1.77
C LYS A 67 -10.91 1.78 1.78
N LYS A 68 -10.91 2.91 2.51
CA LYS A 68 -9.79 3.85 2.51
C LYS A 68 -9.45 4.27 3.94
N ILE A 69 -8.18 4.20 4.27
CA ILE A 69 -7.62 4.70 5.54
C ILE A 69 -6.60 5.77 5.22
N ASN A 70 -6.82 6.98 5.77
CA ASN A 70 -5.85 8.06 5.68
C ASN A 70 -5.27 8.34 7.06
N LEU A 71 -3.97 8.06 7.20
CA LEU A 71 -3.17 8.26 8.40
C LEU A 71 -2.03 9.25 8.15
N SER A 72 -2.14 10.09 7.13
CA SER A 72 -1.11 11.07 6.80
C SER A 72 -0.90 12.07 7.94
N ARG A 73 0.37 12.44 8.19
CA ARG A 73 0.75 13.46 9.19
C ARG A 73 0.26 13.15 10.61
N LYS A 74 0.30 11.88 11.01
CA LYS A 74 -0.16 11.42 12.33
C LYS A 74 1.00 11.06 13.27
N CYS A 75 2.24 11.34 12.89
CA CYS A 75 3.46 10.96 13.64
C CYS A 75 3.52 9.46 13.95
N ILE A 76 2.99 8.62 13.03
CA ILE A 76 2.94 7.16 13.19
C ILE A 76 4.34 6.60 13.04
N GLY A 77 4.83 5.93 14.09
CA GLY A 77 6.02 5.11 14.07
C GLY A 77 5.70 3.64 13.85
N ASN A 78 6.76 2.80 13.92
CA ASN A 78 6.61 1.36 13.68
C ASN A 78 5.67 0.68 14.67
N GLN A 79 5.63 1.16 15.92
CA GLN A 79 4.76 0.60 16.95
C GLN A 79 3.28 0.91 16.67
N GLU A 80 2.97 2.15 16.32
CA GLU A 80 1.63 2.58 15.96
C GLU A 80 1.13 1.85 14.71
N PHE A 81 2.00 1.67 13.72
CA PHE A 81 1.67 0.94 12.50
C PHE A 81 1.33 -0.54 12.77
N GLN A 82 1.96 -1.17 13.77
CA GLN A 82 1.62 -2.53 14.17
C GLN A 82 0.19 -2.66 14.72
N TYR A 83 -0.37 -1.62 15.34
CA TYR A 83 -1.77 -1.67 15.79
C TYR A 83 -2.76 -1.77 14.62
N LEU A 84 -2.44 -1.15 13.49
CA LEU A 84 -3.26 -1.28 12.27
C LEU A 84 -3.36 -2.73 11.82
N GLY A 85 -2.26 -3.48 11.87
CA GLY A 85 -2.21 -4.91 11.52
C GLY A 85 -2.96 -5.85 12.48
N GLN A 86 -3.43 -5.36 13.61
CA GLN A 86 -4.26 -6.17 14.52
C GLN A 86 -5.73 -6.22 14.09
N VAL A 87 -6.17 -5.26 13.27
CA VAL A 87 -7.54 -5.15 12.78
C VAL A 87 -7.63 -5.73 11.37
N GLU A 88 -8.59 -6.63 11.14
CA GLU A 88 -8.82 -7.20 9.81
C GLU A 88 -9.70 -6.23 9.00
N PHE A 89 -9.10 -5.55 8.04
CA PHE A 89 -9.81 -4.68 7.08
C PHE A 89 -10.08 -5.44 5.78
N GLY A 90 -11.18 -6.19 5.73
CA GLY A 90 -11.47 -7.11 4.62
C GLY A 90 -11.70 -6.46 3.24
N ASN A 91 -11.86 -5.14 3.16
CA ASN A 91 -12.13 -4.39 1.93
C ASN A 91 -11.26 -3.15 1.76
N LEU A 92 -10.07 -3.12 2.37
CA LEU A 92 -9.18 -1.99 2.26
C LEU A 92 -8.58 -1.91 0.85
N GLU A 93 -8.90 -0.84 0.13
CA GLU A 93 -8.46 -0.55 -1.24
C GLU A 93 -7.36 0.53 -1.26
N ALA A 94 -7.34 1.43 -0.27
CA ALA A 94 -6.32 2.48 -0.19
C ALA A 94 -5.83 2.70 1.25
N LEU A 95 -4.52 2.74 1.41
CA LEU A 95 -3.84 3.05 2.67
C LEU A 95 -2.84 4.18 2.44
N ASN A 96 -3.08 5.31 3.11
CA ASN A 96 -2.19 6.45 3.07
C ASN A 96 -1.51 6.65 4.42
N LEU A 97 -0.19 6.54 4.43
CA LEU A 97 0.72 6.71 5.58
C LEU A 97 1.77 7.78 5.30
N ASN A 98 1.50 8.72 4.37
CA ASN A 98 2.48 9.73 4.03
C ASN A 98 2.81 10.65 5.21
N GLN A 99 4.03 11.19 5.21
CA GLN A 99 4.51 12.13 6.23
C GLN A 99 4.34 11.60 7.66
N ASN A 100 5.01 10.46 7.93
CA ASN A 100 5.04 9.82 9.24
C ASN A 100 6.48 9.46 9.66
N ASN A 101 6.64 8.65 10.69
CA ASN A 101 7.94 8.30 11.28
C ASN A 101 8.27 6.81 11.09
N LEU A 102 7.84 6.21 9.98
CA LEU A 102 8.07 4.79 9.71
C LEU A 102 9.51 4.55 9.26
N THR A 103 10.19 3.61 9.90
CA THR A 103 11.51 3.12 9.48
C THR A 103 11.46 1.74 8.84
N ASN A 104 10.38 0.98 9.10
CA ASN A 104 10.07 -0.28 8.43
C ASN A 104 8.57 -0.44 8.22
N ILE A 105 8.21 -1.31 7.29
CA ILE A 105 6.82 -1.55 6.88
C ILE A 105 6.38 -3.01 7.06
N ASN A 106 7.06 -3.77 7.93
CA ASN A 106 6.77 -5.19 8.16
C ASN A 106 5.36 -5.47 8.69
N ALA A 107 4.71 -4.47 9.29
CA ALA A 107 3.32 -4.59 9.74
C ALA A 107 2.33 -4.84 8.59
N LEU A 108 2.71 -4.57 7.33
CA LEU A 108 1.91 -4.90 6.15
C LEU A 108 1.53 -6.38 6.07
N GLU A 109 2.40 -7.29 6.49
CA GLU A 109 2.11 -8.73 6.51
C GLU A 109 0.86 -9.05 7.33
N LYS A 110 0.65 -8.33 8.44
CA LYS A 110 -0.50 -8.52 9.33
C LYS A 110 -1.77 -7.85 8.79
N ILE A 111 -1.65 -6.81 8.00
CA ILE A 111 -2.78 -6.06 7.41
C ILE A 111 -3.49 -6.88 6.34
N LYS A 112 -2.81 -7.87 5.73
CA LYS A 112 -3.32 -8.69 4.60
C LYS A 112 -3.80 -7.83 3.44
N PRO A 113 -2.90 -7.16 2.74
CA PRO A 113 -3.21 -6.08 1.82
C PRO A 113 -3.65 -6.56 0.42
N GLU A 114 -4.28 -7.72 0.28
CA GLU A 114 -4.55 -8.37 -1.01
C GLU A 114 -5.48 -7.56 -1.93
N LYS A 115 -6.27 -6.63 -1.36
CA LYS A 115 -7.19 -5.76 -2.12
C LYS A 115 -6.69 -4.34 -2.29
N LEU A 116 -5.51 -4.02 -1.78
CA LEU A 116 -4.98 -2.67 -1.92
C LEU A 116 -4.71 -2.35 -3.39
N GLU A 117 -5.25 -1.23 -3.82
CA GLU A 117 -5.00 -0.61 -5.12
C GLU A 117 -4.02 0.58 -5.01
N VAL A 118 -4.05 1.26 -3.87
CA VAL A 118 -3.20 2.44 -3.60
C VAL A 118 -2.52 2.30 -2.25
N LEU A 119 -1.20 2.40 -2.25
CA LEU A 119 -0.36 2.35 -1.05
C LEU A 119 0.63 3.51 -1.06
N ASN A 120 0.51 4.41 -0.08
CA ASN A 120 1.32 5.60 0.00
C ASN A 120 2.12 5.66 1.31
N PHE A 121 3.45 5.66 1.18
CA PHE A 121 4.45 5.83 2.23
C PHE A 121 5.37 7.03 2.00
N HIS A 122 4.95 7.96 1.15
CA HIS A 122 5.72 9.17 0.86
C HIS A 122 6.18 9.88 2.15
N ASP A 123 7.41 10.40 2.14
CA ASP A 123 7.99 11.16 3.24
C ASP A 123 7.92 10.42 4.59
N ASN A 124 8.75 9.39 4.68
CA ASN A 124 9.01 8.58 5.85
C ASN A 124 10.53 8.31 5.98
N TYR A 125 10.94 7.34 6.78
CA TYR A 125 12.34 6.97 7.00
C TYR A 125 12.60 5.50 6.65
N ILE A 126 11.87 4.95 5.67
CA ILE A 126 11.92 3.53 5.30
C ILE A 126 13.26 3.22 4.63
N LEU A 127 13.94 2.18 5.15
CA LEU A 127 15.21 1.70 4.65
C LEU A 127 15.07 0.44 3.82
N ASN A 128 14.20 -0.48 4.25
CA ASN A 128 14.05 -1.81 3.69
C ASN A 128 12.61 -2.06 3.27
N ILE A 129 12.43 -2.67 2.10
CA ILE A 129 11.15 -2.98 1.47
C ILE A 129 10.99 -4.46 1.12
N ASP A 130 11.85 -5.37 1.66
CA ASP A 130 11.82 -6.82 1.38
C ASP A 130 10.50 -7.49 1.78
N ILE A 131 9.70 -6.82 2.60
CA ILE A 131 8.37 -7.31 2.97
C ILE A 131 7.48 -7.57 1.74
N PHE A 132 7.71 -6.86 0.64
CA PHE A 132 6.93 -7.03 -0.58
C PHE A 132 7.11 -8.40 -1.24
N GLU A 133 8.17 -9.15 -0.94
CA GLU A 133 8.32 -10.55 -1.36
C GLU A 133 7.37 -11.50 -0.62
N LYS A 134 6.95 -11.13 0.60
CA LYS A 134 6.19 -11.98 1.52
C LYS A 134 4.69 -11.73 1.48
N ILE A 135 4.26 -10.65 0.85
CA ILE A 135 2.86 -10.23 0.81
C ILE A 135 2.32 -10.21 -0.62
N TYR A 136 1.01 -10.41 -0.73
CA TYR A 136 0.33 -10.41 -2.03
C TYR A 136 -0.30 -9.04 -2.30
N LEU A 137 0.21 -8.32 -3.29
CA LEU A 137 -0.25 -7.00 -3.72
C LEU A 137 -0.77 -7.04 -5.17
N ASN A 138 -1.49 -8.11 -5.52
CA ASN A 138 -1.92 -8.38 -6.89
C ASN A 138 -2.86 -7.32 -7.48
N GLU A 139 -3.54 -6.54 -6.64
CA GLU A 139 -4.45 -5.49 -7.07
C GLU A 139 -3.80 -4.09 -7.05
N LEU A 140 -2.53 -3.98 -6.60
CA LEU A 140 -1.87 -2.69 -6.43
C LEU A 140 -1.61 -2.03 -7.78
N LYS A 141 -2.09 -0.78 -7.90
CA LYS A 141 -1.95 0.07 -9.08
C LYS A 141 -0.99 1.24 -8.84
N GLU A 142 -0.93 1.73 -7.61
CA GLU A 142 -0.09 2.87 -7.23
C GLU A 142 0.68 2.57 -5.95
N LEU A 143 2.02 2.70 -6.02
CA LEU A 143 2.93 2.58 -4.88
C LEU A 143 3.80 3.84 -4.83
N ASP A 144 3.65 4.61 -3.75
CA ASP A 144 4.47 5.78 -3.49
C ASP A 144 5.39 5.53 -2.29
N LEU A 145 6.68 5.47 -2.57
CA LEU A 145 7.79 5.29 -1.62
C LEU A 145 8.77 6.47 -1.70
N SER A 146 8.39 7.55 -2.36
CA SER A 146 9.26 8.72 -2.51
C SER A 146 9.57 9.40 -1.16
N TYR A 147 10.68 10.12 -1.11
CA TYR A 147 11.16 10.79 0.11
C TYR A 147 11.34 9.79 1.29
N ASN A 148 12.15 8.76 1.06
CA ASN A 148 12.52 7.75 2.05
C ASN A 148 14.05 7.55 2.09
N LYS A 149 14.52 6.46 2.67
CA LYS A 149 15.95 6.13 2.79
C LYS A 149 16.29 4.81 2.11
N ILE A 150 15.54 4.46 1.06
CA ILE A 150 15.68 3.19 0.34
C ILE A 150 16.97 3.23 -0.49
N THR A 151 17.76 2.17 -0.38
CA THR A 151 18.99 1.98 -1.16
C THR A 151 18.88 0.81 -2.11
N ASP A 152 18.11 -0.21 -1.73
CA ASP A 152 17.96 -1.48 -2.42
C ASP A 152 16.51 -1.66 -2.87
N ILE A 153 16.36 -2.03 -4.15
CA ILE A 153 15.08 -2.27 -4.80
C ILE A 153 15.01 -3.64 -5.51
N ASP A 154 15.90 -4.57 -5.15
CA ASP A 154 15.96 -5.91 -5.75
C ASP A 154 14.66 -6.70 -5.59
N VAL A 155 13.88 -6.37 -4.56
CA VAL A 155 12.55 -6.91 -4.30
C VAL A 155 11.60 -6.83 -5.51
N PHE A 156 11.74 -5.82 -6.37
CA PHE A 156 10.89 -5.70 -7.56
C PHE A 156 11.18 -6.75 -8.63
N SER A 157 12.28 -7.50 -8.52
CA SER A 157 12.57 -8.63 -9.42
C SER A 157 11.75 -9.88 -9.09
N SER A 158 11.31 -10.02 -7.83
CA SER A 158 10.63 -11.22 -7.30
C SER A 158 9.20 -10.96 -6.86
N ALA A 159 8.90 -9.76 -6.37
CA ALA A 159 7.57 -9.41 -5.89
C ALA A 159 6.55 -9.30 -7.03
N ASN A 160 5.31 -9.70 -6.75
CA ASN A 160 4.24 -9.68 -7.75
C ASN A 160 3.50 -8.35 -7.78
N PHE A 161 3.90 -7.48 -8.70
CA PHE A 161 3.27 -6.18 -8.98
C PHE A 161 2.61 -6.14 -10.37
N GLY A 162 1.96 -7.22 -10.77
CA GLY A 162 1.45 -7.37 -12.14
C GLY A 162 0.45 -6.32 -12.60
N LYS A 163 -0.21 -5.58 -11.69
CA LYS A 163 -1.14 -4.49 -12.02
C LYS A 163 -0.59 -3.09 -11.73
N LEU A 164 0.68 -2.98 -11.31
CA LEU A 164 1.25 -1.69 -10.92
C LEU A 164 1.38 -0.77 -12.13
N GLU A 165 0.71 0.36 -12.06
CA GLU A 165 0.68 1.38 -13.11
C GLU A 165 1.62 2.56 -12.77
N LYS A 166 1.81 2.82 -11.47
CA LYS A 166 2.60 3.95 -11.00
C LYS A 166 3.50 3.53 -9.83
N LEU A 167 4.81 3.73 -10.02
CA LEU A 167 5.84 3.48 -9.02
C LEU A 167 6.65 4.75 -8.79
N LEU A 168 6.56 5.30 -7.58
CA LEU A 168 7.28 6.50 -7.20
C LEU A 168 8.34 6.16 -6.16
N LEU A 169 9.60 6.35 -6.53
CA LEU A 169 10.80 6.10 -5.75
C LEU A 169 11.72 7.34 -5.68
N GLY A 170 11.22 8.50 -6.09
CA GLY A 170 11.98 9.74 -6.09
C GLY A 170 12.48 10.13 -4.71
N SER A 171 13.61 10.84 -4.63
CA SER A 171 14.22 11.29 -3.37
C SER A 171 14.49 10.14 -2.39
N ASN A 172 15.27 9.18 -2.84
CA ASN A 172 15.81 8.06 -2.07
C ASN A 172 17.35 7.99 -2.22
N PHE A 173 17.96 6.86 -1.93
CA PHE A 173 19.41 6.64 -2.06
C PHE A 173 19.74 5.49 -3.01
N ILE A 174 18.88 5.22 -4.00
CA ILE A 174 19.00 4.13 -4.94
C ILE A 174 20.15 4.43 -5.91
N SER A 175 21.07 3.48 -6.08
CA SER A 175 22.17 3.57 -7.03
C SER A 175 22.12 2.47 -8.09
N ASP A 176 21.68 1.27 -7.72
CA ASP A 176 21.53 0.14 -8.62
C ASP A 176 20.06 -0.06 -9.00
N ILE A 177 19.81 -0.14 -10.29
CA ILE A 177 18.48 -0.38 -10.88
C ILE A 177 18.48 -1.56 -11.85
N ASN A 178 19.55 -2.39 -11.87
CA ASN A 178 19.66 -3.51 -12.81
C ASN A 178 18.57 -4.56 -12.66
N MET A 179 17.99 -4.69 -11.46
CA MET A 179 16.86 -5.58 -11.22
C MET A 179 15.63 -5.25 -12.08
N LEU A 180 15.50 -3.99 -12.59
CA LEU A 180 14.37 -3.59 -13.44
C LEU A 180 14.31 -4.37 -14.76
N GLU A 181 15.40 -4.97 -15.21
CA GLU A 181 15.41 -5.86 -16.38
C GLU A 181 14.55 -7.11 -16.16
N LYS A 182 14.52 -7.60 -14.91
CA LYS A 182 13.80 -8.82 -14.50
C LYS A 182 12.43 -8.52 -13.89
N ALA A 183 12.14 -7.25 -13.59
CA ALA A 183 10.92 -6.86 -12.91
C ALA A 183 9.66 -7.13 -13.74
N HIS A 184 8.65 -7.72 -13.11
CA HIS A 184 7.35 -8.00 -13.74
C HIS A 184 6.39 -6.79 -13.62
N LEU A 185 6.80 -5.64 -14.19
CA LEU A 185 6.07 -4.36 -14.15
C LEU A 185 5.40 -4.06 -15.50
N ASN A 186 4.68 -5.02 -16.06
CA ASN A 186 4.14 -4.96 -17.43
C ASN A 186 3.07 -3.88 -17.63
N GLU A 187 2.39 -3.47 -16.56
CA GLU A 187 1.35 -2.43 -16.59
C GLU A 187 1.89 -1.03 -16.28
N LEU A 188 3.20 -0.89 -15.99
CA LEU A 188 3.78 0.36 -15.52
C LEU A 188 3.69 1.46 -16.57
N LYS A 189 3.08 2.58 -16.19
CA LYS A 189 2.86 3.78 -17.01
C LYS A 189 3.71 4.96 -16.55
N GLU A 190 4.03 5.00 -15.25
CA GLU A 190 4.81 6.07 -14.63
C GLU A 190 5.84 5.49 -13.67
N LEU A 191 7.11 5.85 -13.87
CA LEU A 191 8.23 5.49 -13.00
C LEU A 191 8.98 6.76 -12.60
N ASP A 192 9.03 7.04 -11.31
CA ASP A 192 9.82 8.14 -10.78
C ASP A 192 11.01 7.60 -9.99
N LEU A 193 12.20 7.90 -10.47
CA LEU A 193 13.51 7.61 -9.90
C LEU A 193 14.32 8.89 -9.69
N SER A 194 13.70 10.07 -9.76
CA SER A 194 14.36 11.36 -9.58
C SER A 194 15.05 11.48 -8.22
N GLU A 195 16.04 12.37 -8.10
CA GLU A 195 16.72 12.66 -6.84
C GLU A 195 17.23 11.39 -6.12
N ASN A 196 17.97 10.54 -6.86
CA ASN A 196 18.60 9.33 -6.37
C ASN A 196 20.14 9.37 -6.64
N LYS A 197 20.82 8.24 -6.62
CA LYS A 197 22.27 8.12 -6.86
C LYS A 197 22.59 7.28 -8.10
N ILE A 198 21.66 7.21 -9.05
CA ILE A 198 21.78 6.37 -10.24
C ILE A 198 22.78 6.99 -11.20
N SER A 199 23.77 6.21 -11.62
CA SER A 199 24.75 6.61 -12.63
C SER A 199 24.65 5.78 -13.92
N ASP A 200 24.21 4.51 -13.82
CA ASP A 200 24.04 3.60 -14.96
C ASP A 200 22.56 3.40 -15.27
N ILE A 201 22.17 3.71 -16.50
CA ILE A 201 20.80 3.59 -17.01
C ILE A 201 20.67 2.55 -18.14
N LYS A 202 21.71 1.74 -18.37
CA LYS A 202 21.74 0.74 -19.45
C LYS A 202 20.63 -0.31 -19.33
N VAL A 203 20.17 -0.56 -18.12
CA VAL A 203 19.03 -1.46 -17.84
C VAL A 203 17.81 -1.14 -18.70
N PHE A 204 17.57 0.13 -19.02
CA PHE A 204 16.44 0.54 -19.86
C PHE A 204 16.55 0.09 -21.33
N ILE A 205 17.69 -0.44 -21.76
CA ILE A 205 17.82 -1.06 -23.08
C ILE A 205 17.00 -2.35 -23.15
N ASN A 206 17.03 -3.14 -22.08
CA ASN A 206 16.44 -4.48 -22.02
C ASN A 206 15.15 -4.54 -21.18
N ALA A 207 14.92 -3.56 -20.32
CA ALA A 207 13.74 -3.52 -19.48
C ALA A 207 12.43 -3.53 -20.29
N LYS A 208 11.48 -4.37 -19.86
CA LYS A 208 10.23 -4.64 -20.59
C LYS A 208 9.09 -3.72 -20.16
N PHE A 209 9.28 -2.42 -20.28
CA PHE A 209 8.27 -1.41 -19.93
C PHE A 209 7.44 -1.02 -21.16
N SER A 210 6.59 -1.92 -21.66
CA SER A 210 5.82 -1.71 -22.89
C SER A 210 4.78 -0.59 -22.79
N LYS A 211 4.34 -0.24 -21.56
CA LYS A 211 3.29 0.77 -21.31
C LYS A 211 3.83 2.05 -20.67
N LEU A 212 5.15 2.14 -20.44
CA LEU A 212 5.76 3.29 -19.77
C LEU A 212 5.61 4.56 -20.62
N LYS A 213 5.01 5.59 -20.03
CA LYS A 213 4.73 6.89 -20.67
C LYS A 213 5.51 8.03 -20.03
N LYS A 214 5.85 7.88 -18.74
CA LYS A 214 6.56 8.88 -17.96
C LYS A 214 7.70 8.24 -17.20
N LEU A 215 8.90 8.79 -17.38
CA LEU A 215 10.10 8.40 -16.64
C LEU A 215 10.81 9.64 -16.14
N TYR A 216 11.03 9.70 -14.82
CA TYR A 216 11.74 10.80 -14.17
C TYR A 216 13.07 10.29 -13.64
N LEU A 217 14.16 10.89 -14.09
CA LEU A 217 15.55 10.57 -13.71
C LEU A 217 16.34 11.81 -13.27
N LEU A 218 15.72 12.99 -13.26
CA LEU A 218 16.35 14.24 -12.82
C LEU A 218 17.02 14.11 -11.44
N GLY A 219 18.11 14.82 -11.23
CA GLY A 219 18.79 14.83 -9.93
C GLY A 219 19.54 13.54 -9.58
N ASN A 220 19.93 12.75 -10.59
CA ASN A 220 20.77 11.56 -10.45
C ASN A 220 22.24 11.87 -10.83
N GLN A 221 23.09 10.87 -10.87
CA GLN A 221 24.52 10.97 -11.19
C GLN A 221 24.82 10.46 -12.61
N ILE A 222 23.86 10.61 -13.54
CA ILE A 222 23.96 10.14 -14.91
C ILE A 222 24.94 11.05 -15.67
N ASP A 223 26.03 10.47 -16.19
CA ASP A 223 26.95 11.21 -17.06
C ASP A 223 26.33 11.32 -18.45
N GLU A 224 25.88 12.52 -18.80
CA GLU A 224 25.28 12.82 -20.09
C GLU A 224 26.35 12.88 -21.25
N ASN A 225 27.64 12.82 -20.92
CA ASN A 225 28.73 12.73 -21.91
C ASN A 225 29.16 11.29 -22.20
N ASP A 226 28.73 10.32 -21.38
CA ASP A 226 28.97 8.90 -21.63
C ASP A 226 28.18 8.46 -22.87
N MET A 227 28.89 7.93 -23.87
CA MET A 227 28.29 7.48 -25.13
C MET A 227 27.22 6.41 -24.94
N GLU A 228 27.37 5.53 -23.96
CA GLU A 228 26.37 4.48 -23.67
C GLU A 228 25.12 5.08 -23.08
N ASN A 229 25.23 6.01 -22.13
CA ASN A 229 24.08 6.75 -21.58
C ASN A 229 23.37 7.57 -22.67
N ILE A 230 24.12 8.25 -23.55
CA ILE A 230 23.56 8.98 -24.69
C ILE A 230 22.68 8.07 -25.55
N LEU A 231 23.18 6.88 -25.91
CA LEU A 231 22.42 5.91 -26.73
C LEU A 231 21.13 5.47 -26.03
N VAL A 232 21.18 5.23 -24.71
CA VAL A 232 19.99 4.90 -23.90
C VAL A 232 18.99 6.04 -23.91
N ILE A 233 19.44 7.27 -23.66
CA ILE A 233 18.59 8.48 -23.64
C ILE A 233 17.90 8.67 -25.00
N ILE A 234 18.63 8.53 -26.12
CA ILE A 234 18.04 8.61 -27.47
C ILE A 234 16.93 7.56 -27.63
N LYS A 235 17.22 6.30 -27.24
CA LYS A 235 16.24 5.21 -27.31
C LYS A 235 15.01 5.47 -26.44
N LEU A 236 15.19 6.00 -25.23
CA LEU A 236 14.10 6.35 -24.34
C LEU A 236 13.25 7.50 -24.90
N LYS A 237 13.86 8.56 -25.43
CA LYS A 237 13.16 9.68 -26.08
C LYS A 237 12.28 9.24 -27.26
N SER A 238 12.66 8.17 -27.95
CA SER A 238 11.85 7.62 -29.05
C SER A 238 10.64 6.80 -28.60
N LYS A 239 10.61 6.35 -27.34
CA LYS A 239 9.58 5.44 -26.82
C LYS A 239 8.69 6.06 -25.74
N ILE A 240 9.21 7.01 -24.99
CA ILE A 240 8.56 7.59 -23.80
C ILE A 240 8.18 9.03 -24.10
N ASN A 241 6.90 9.35 -23.96
CA ASN A 241 6.38 10.68 -24.27
C ASN A 241 6.93 11.78 -23.34
N ASN A 242 7.08 11.46 -22.06
CA ASN A 242 7.52 12.37 -21.02
C ASN A 242 8.75 11.78 -20.30
N LEU A 243 9.92 12.08 -20.84
CA LEU A 243 11.21 11.71 -20.26
C LEU A 243 11.84 12.97 -19.63
N TYR A 244 12.17 12.90 -18.35
CA TYR A 244 12.83 13.94 -17.57
C TYR A 244 14.15 13.39 -17.04
N ILE A 245 15.28 13.90 -17.57
CA ILE A 245 16.65 13.50 -17.22
C ILE A 245 17.40 14.69 -16.71
#